data_cb073aabc7c56ad9be4a2185a7703bd5
#
_entry.id   cb073aabc7c56ad9be4a2185a7703bd5
#
_cell.length_a   1.000
_cell.length_b   1.000
_cell.length_c   1.000
_cell.angle_alpha   90.00
_cell.angle_beta   90.00
_cell.angle_gamma   90.00
#
_symmetry.space_group_name_H-M   'P 1'
#
loop_
_entity.id
_entity.type
_entity.pdbx_description
1 polymer ?
#
loop_
_entity_poly.entity_id
_entity_poly.type
_entity_poly.pdbx_seq_one_letter_code
_entity_poly.pdbx_strand_id
1 'polypeptide(L)'
;NAKPEEVARIKSEALAMRGLALFDLTRLFGMPYTLDNGASLGVPIEIQTTLEDHAPERNTVAQCYEQVLKDLNDALGGLTKEKHDAYMNYWSVKALLSRVYLYMNDNENALKCAEEVINDNGGIYRLFTHDEYPSVWGKDFNSESLFEFYFTMSEPSGGSGGEGAPMVYADNVKDWNNLILTKAYLDLLNEDPEDVRHVFPHLPENAVADTLPVAAKGQPKYLIKYPGKSGSVTDAVSTVNPQDNDLCILRLSEVYLNAAEAAFKIGNTEKALTYLNAIVTRANPAKSVTSADLSLERILKERRKELVGEGHAFFDYMRNGKSV
;
A
#
# COMPACT_ATOMS: atom_id res chain seq x y z
N ASN A 1 -23.80 -27.81 10.41
CA ASN A 1 -23.17 -27.97 9.09
C ASN A 1 -23.18 -26.59 8.43
N ALA A 2 -22.00 -26.07 8.08
CA ALA A 2 -21.89 -24.80 7.37
C ALA A 2 -22.55 -24.92 5.97
N LYS A 3 -23.12 -23.82 5.50
CA LYS A 3 -23.70 -23.80 4.14
C LYS A 3 -22.58 -23.89 3.10
N PRO A 4 -22.79 -24.60 1.97
CA PRO A 4 -21.76 -24.75 0.93
C PRO A 4 -21.20 -23.41 0.42
N GLU A 5 -22.05 -22.39 0.29
CA GLU A 5 -21.67 -21.02 -0.13
C GLU A 5 -20.72 -20.36 0.86
N GLU A 6 -20.98 -20.51 2.17
CA GLU A 6 -20.12 -19.98 3.23
C GLU A 6 -18.76 -20.68 3.26
N VAL A 7 -18.73 -22.00 3.07
CA VAL A 7 -17.49 -22.76 2.95
C VAL A 7 -16.70 -22.30 1.73
N ALA A 8 -17.35 -22.08 0.59
CA ALA A 8 -16.70 -21.58 -0.62
C ALA A 8 -16.12 -20.19 -0.41
N ARG A 9 -16.84 -19.28 0.23
CA ARG A 9 -16.37 -17.92 0.56
C ARG A 9 -15.13 -17.97 1.48
N ILE A 10 -15.20 -18.70 2.59
CA ILE A 10 -14.09 -18.83 3.55
C ILE A 10 -12.86 -19.42 2.86
N LYS A 11 -13.03 -20.44 2.01
CA LYS A 11 -11.94 -21.00 1.22
C LYS A 11 -11.30 -19.96 0.29
N SER A 12 -12.11 -19.17 -0.39
CA SER A 12 -11.64 -18.11 -1.27
C SER A 12 -10.90 -17.02 -0.54
N GLU A 13 -11.39 -16.60 0.62
CA GLU A 13 -10.66 -15.64 1.49
C GLU A 13 -9.33 -16.21 1.97
N ALA A 14 -9.29 -17.48 2.38
CA ALA A 14 -8.05 -18.14 2.80
C ALA A 14 -7.02 -18.24 1.65
N LEU A 15 -7.48 -18.52 0.42
CA LEU A 15 -6.62 -18.51 -0.77
C LEU A 15 -6.09 -17.11 -1.06
N ALA A 16 -6.93 -16.08 -0.99
CA ALA A 16 -6.52 -14.69 -1.19
C ALA A 16 -5.47 -14.25 -0.14
N MET A 17 -5.68 -14.59 1.12
CA MET A 17 -4.73 -14.30 2.20
C MET A 17 -3.41 -15.07 2.03
N ARG A 18 -3.45 -16.35 1.61
CA ARG A 18 -2.24 -17.11 1.31
C ARG A 18 -1.46 -16.49 0.14
N GLY A 19 -2.18 -16.10 -0.92
CA GLY A 19 -1.59 -15.39 -2.06
C GLY A 19 -0.89 -14.08 -1.64
N LEU A 20 -1.54 -13.27 -0.81
CA LEU A 20 -0.94 -12.05 -0.25
C LEU A 20 0.31 -12.36 0.57
N ALA A 21 0.22 -13.29 1.52
CA ALA A 21 1.34 -13.64 2.40
C ALA A 21 2.53 -14.21 1.60
N LEU A 22 2.29 -15.12 0.65
CA LEU A 22 3.33 -15.68 -0.20
C LEU A 22 3.98 -14.63 -1.09
N PHE A 23 3.20 -13.69 -1.63
CA PHE A 23 3.71 -12.56 -2.40
C PHE A 23 4.63 -11.67 -1.55
N ASP A 24 4.21 -11.31 -0.34
CA ASP A 24 5.00 -10.48 0.57
C ASP A 24 6.29 -11.19 1.02
N LEU A 25 6.21 -12.46 1.38
CA LEU A 25 7.40 -13.27 1.70
C LEU A 25 8.37 -13.34 0.51
N THR A 26 7.84 -13.55 -0.70
CA THR A 26 8.67 -13.67 -1.90
C THR A 26 9.41 -12.37 -2.21
N ARG A 27 8.72 -11.22 -2.13
CA ARG A 27 9.36 -9.92 -2.41
C ARG A 27 10.30 -9.44 -1.29
N LEU A 28 10.14 -9.93 -0.05
CA LEU A 28 11.02 -9.61 1.07
C LEU A 28 12.30 -10.47 1.08
N PHE A 29 12.21 -11.74 0.71
CA PHE A 29 13.30 -12.71 0.84
C PHE A 29 13.85 -13.23 -0.50
N GLY A 30 13.20 -12.91 -1.62
CA GLY A 30 13.64 -13.19 -2.98
C GLY A 30 14.21 -11.96 -3.66
N MET A 31 14.83 -12.18 -4.82
CA MET A 31 15.22 -11.08 -5.70
C MET A 31 14.00 -10.56 -6.48
N PRO A 32 14.02 -9.29 -6.94
CA PRO A 32 12.96 -8.80 -7.81
C PRO A 32 12.76 -9.70 -9.04
N TYR A 33 11.51 -10.03 -9.35
CA TYR A 33 11.18 -10.86 -10.51
C TYR A 33 11.81 -10.34 -11.82
N THR A 34 11.85 -9.02 -11.97
CA THR A 34 12.39 -8.34 -13.15
C THR A 34 13.89 -8.44 -13.33
N LEU A 35 14.63 -8.88 -12.31
CA LEU A 35 16.09 -9.00 -12.39
C LEU A 35 16.52 -10.12 -13.34
N ASP A 36 15.86 -11.28 -13.27
CA ASP A 36 16.25 -12.51 -13.98
C ASP A 36 15.03 -13.36 -14.39
N ASN A 37 13.86 -12.72 -14.52
CA ASN A 37 12.59 -13.37 -14.80
C ASN A 37 12.20 -14.42 -13.73
N GLY A 38 12.58 -14.16 -12.48
CA GLY A 38 12.25 -15.01 -11.36
C GLY A 38 13.07 -16.31 -11.26
N ALA A 39 14.21 -16.40 -11.92
CA ALA A 39 15.08 -17.60 -11.86
C ALA A 39 15.77 -17.76 -10.50
N SER A 40 16.02 -16.69 -9.77
CA SER A 40 16.60 -16.70 -8.42
C SER A 40 15.70 -17.42 -7.41
N LEU A 41 16.29 -17.86 -6.29
CA LEU A 41 15.55 -18.50 -5.21
C LEU A 41 14.64 -17.48 -4.49
N GLY A 42 13.37 -17.87 -4.38
CA GLY A 42 12.33 -17.20 -3.59
C GLY A 42 12.24 -17.80 -2.18
N VAL A 43 11.06 -18.27 -1.82
CA VAL A 43 10.76 -18.88 -0.52
C VAL A 43 10.17 -20.28 -0.70
N PRO A 44 10.09 -21.12 0.34
CA PRO A 44 9.32 -22.36 0.27
C PRO A 44 7.83 -22.10 0.00
N ILE A 45 7.22 -22.95 -0.81
CA ILE A 45 5.78 -22.93 -1.08
C ILE A 45 5.10 -24.00 -0.23
N GLU A 46 4.47 -23.56 0.86
CA GLU A 46 3.77 -24.45 1.78
C GLU A 46 2.26 -24.31 1.58
N ILE A 47 1.67 -25.30 0.92
CA ILE A 47 0.23 -25.34 0.58
C ILE A 47 -0.56 -26.38 1.36
N GLN A 48 0.13 -27.13 2.22
CA GLN A 48 -0.45 -28.17 3.07
C GLN A 48 0.09 -28.04 4.50
N THR A 49 -0.67 -28.53 5.47
CA THR A 49 -0.17 -28.64 6.85
C THR A 49 0.97 -29.67 6.87
N THR A 50 2.12 -29.25 7.40
CA THR A 50 3.32 -30.07 7.48
C THR A 50 3.55 -30.56 8.90
N LEU A 51 4.33 -31.64 9.05
CA LEU A 51 4.73 -32.17 10.34
C LEU A 51 5.89 -31.35 10.92
N GLU A 52 6.11 -31.44 12.24
CA GLU A 52 7.09 -30.64 12.99
C GLU A 52 8.53 -30.70 12.45
N ASP A 53 8.95 -31.83 11.86
CA ASP A 53 10.33 -32.01 11.35
C ASP A 53 10.46 -31.68 9.85
N HIS A 54 9.49 -30.96 9.26
CA HIS A 54 9.56 -30.58 7.85
C HIS A 54 10.54 -29.43 7.62
N ALA A 55 11.51 -29.65 6.74
CA ALA A 55 12.47 -28.62 6.31
C ALA A 55 12.34 -28.39 4.79
N PRO A 56 11.45 -27.50 4.36
CA PRO A 56 11.16 -27.29 2.94
C PRO A 56 12.32 -26.59 2.23
N GLU A 57 12.55 -26.98 0.97
CA GLU A 57 13.47 -26.26 0.09
C GLU A 57 12.85 -24.99 -0.46
N ARG A 58 13.72 -24.03 -0.81
CA ARG A 58 13.27 -22.79 -1.45
C ARG A 58 12.89 -23.06 -2.91
N ASN A 59 11.75 -22.57 -3.32
CA ASN A 59 11.33 -22.52 -4.70
C ASN A 59 11.96 -21.31 -5.42
N THR A 60 11.90 -21.27 -6.74
CA THR A 60 12.28 -20.06 -7.47
C THR A 60 11.25 -18.94 -7.27
N VAL A 61 11.66 -17.70 -7.47
CA VAL A 61 10.73 -16.54 -7.46
C VAL A 61 9.61 -16.76 -8.46
N ALA A 62 9.91 -17.28 -9.67
CA ALA A 62 8.88 -17.58 -10.69
C ALA A 62 7.84 -18.57 -10.17
N GLN A 63 8.26 -19.68 -9.56
CA GLN A 63 7.34 -20.66 -8.96
C GLN A 63 6.48 -20.05 -7.84
N CYS A 64 7.08 -19.18 -7.01
CA CYS A 64 6.33 -18.46 -5.97
C CYS A 64 5.24 -17.57 -6.60
N TYR A 65 5.57 -16.80 -7.64
CA TYR A 65 4.59 -15.96 -8.34
C TYR A 65 3.52 -16.76 -9.05
N GLU A 66 3.85 -17.90 -9.65
CA GLU A 66 2.86 -18.84 -10.24
C GLU A 66 1.85 -19.31 -9.18
N GLN A 67 2.33 -19.69 -7.98
CA GLN A 67 1.43 -20.09 -6.89
C GLN A 67 0.61 -18.92 -6.38
N VAL A 68 1.18 -17.71 -6.26
CA VAL A 68 0.44 -16.49 -5.89
C VAL A 68 -0.68 -16.23 -6.89
N LEU A 69 -0.38 -16.24 -8.18
CA LEU A 69 -1.39 -16.02 -9.23
C LEU A 69 -2.48 -17.09 -9.21
N LYS A 70 -2.08 -18.35 -8.99
CA LYS A 70 -3.03 -19.45 -8.87
C LYS A 70 -3.99 -19.23 -7.69
N ASP A 71 -3.48 -18.91 -6.51
CA ASP A 71 -4.28 -18.72 -5.32
C ASP A 71 -5.25 -17.53 -5.48
N LEU A 72 -4.77 -16.40 -6.01
CA LEU A 72 -5.59 -15.22 -6.22
C LEU A 72 -6.67 -15.43 -7.29
N ASN A 73 -6.37 -16.11 -8.39
CA ASN A 73 -7.37 -16.39 -9.41
C ASN A 73 -8.41 -17.43 -8.93
N ASP A 74 -7.98 -18.46 -8.21
CA ASP A 74 -8.89 -19.44 -7.61
C ASP A 74 -9.83 -18.78 -6.57
N ALA A 75 -9.32 -17.78 -5.84
CA ALA A 75 -10.09 -17.03 -4.85
C ALA A 75 -11.27 -16.25 -5.47
N LEU A 76 -11.11 -15.70 -6.66
CA LEU A 76 -12.15 -14.88 -7.32
C LEU A 76 -13.49 -15.62 -7.48
N GLY A 77 -13.46 -16.96 -7.60
CA GLY A 77 -14.66 -17.76 -7.84
C GLY A 77 -15.66 -17.82 -6.67
N GLY A 78 -15.24 -17.54 -5.43
CA GLY A 78 -16.12 -17.60 -4.26
C GLY A 78 -16.22 -16.27 -3.49
N LEU A 79 -15.57 -15.19 -3.98
CA LEU A 79 -15.64 -13.87 -3.36
C LEU A 79 -16.77 -13.03 -3.95
N THR A 80 -17.45 -12.28 -3.08
CA THR A 80 -18.50 -11.34 -3.48
C THR A 80 -17.92 -10.02 -3.99
N LYS A 81 -18.73 -9.26 -4.73
CA LYS A 81 -18.41 -7.90 -5.15
C LYS A 81 -18.86 -6.84 -4.14
N GLU A 82 -19.53 -7.23 -3.09
CA GLU A 82 -19.93 -6.34 -2.01
C GLU A 82 -18.71 -5.96 -1.16
N LYS A 83 -18.74 -4.77 -0.58
CA LYS A 83 -17.72 -4.34 0.37
C LYS A 83 -17.98 -5.00 1.72
N HIS A 84 -16.95 -5.63 2.26
CA HIS A 84 -16.95 -6.20 3.59
C HIS A 84 -15.79 -5.63 4.39
N ASP A 85 -16.08 -5.09 5.55
CA ASP A 85 -15.08 -4.56 6.45
C ASP A 85 -14.17 -5.69 6.96
N ALA A 86 -12.85 -5.48 6.93
CA ALA A 86 -11.81 -6.42 7.34
C ALA A 86 -11.76 -7.78 6.58
N TYR A 87 -12.50 -7.93 5.49
CA TYR A 87 -12.48 -9.13 4.67
C TYR A 87 -12.12 -8.82 3.21
N MET A 88 -11.39 -9.74 2.57
CA MET A 88 -11.13 -9.61 1.15
C MET A 88 -12.39 -9.89 0.33
N ASN A 89 -12.62 -9.08 -0.68
CA ASN A 89 -13.67 -9.27 -1.68
C ASN A 89 -13.07 -9.38 -3.09
N TYR A 90 -13.91 -9.50 -4.11
CA TYR A 90 -13.49 -9.58 -5.50
C TYR A 90 -12.55 -8.41 -5.90
N TRP A 91 -12.88 -7.19 -5.49
CA TRP A 91 -12.14 -5.99 -5.86
C TRP A 91 -10.76 -5.89 -5.18
N SER A 92 -10.66 -6.29 -3.92
CA SER A 92 -9.39 -6.34 -3.21
C SER A 92 -8.42 -7.36 -3.85
N VAL A 93 -8.93 -8.52 -4.28
CA VAL A 93 -8.12 -9.51 -5.00
C VAL A 93 -7.71 -9.00 -6.38
N LYS A 94 -8.58 -8.31 -7.12
CA LYS A 94 -8.21 -7.66 -8.39
C LYS A 94 -7.16 -6.56 -8.20
N ALA A 95 -7.26 -5.76 -7.16
CA ALA A 95 -6.24 -4.78 -6.81
C ALA A 95 -4.89 -5.44 -6.50
N LEU A 96 -4.90 -6.52 -5.72
CA LEU A 96 -3.69 -7.29 -5.44
C LEU A 96 -3.11 -7.92 -6.71
N LEU A 97 -3.93 -8.48 -7.59
CA LEU A 97 -3.49 -8.99 -8.89
C LEU A 97 -2.83 -7.90 -9.74
N SER A 98 -3.38 -6.66 -9.74
CA SER A 98 -2.75 -5.54 -10.46
C SER A 98 -1.34 -5.25 -9.93
N ARG A 99 -1.13 -5.31 -8.60
CA ARG A 99 0.17 -5.18 -7.95
C ARG A 99 1.12 -6.33 -8.34
N VAL A 100 0.66 -7.58 -8.24
CA VAL A 100 1.47 -8.77 -8.56
C VAL A 100 1.94 -8.74 -10.02
N TYR A 101 1.04 -8.50 -10.97
CA TYR A 101 1.39 -8.40 -12.39
C TYR A 101 2.35 -7.24 -12.67
N LEU A 102 2.17 -6.08 -12.01
CA LEU A 102 3.10 -4.95 -12.14
C LEU A 102 4.51 -5.32 -11.67
N TYR A 103 4.64 -6.11 -10.60
CA TYR A 103 5.92 -6.61 -10.08
C TYR A 103 6.57 -7.64 -11.00
N MET A 104 5.79 -8.38 -11.76
CA MET A 104 6.28 -9.28 -12.83
C MET A 104 6.62 -8.53 -14.14
N ASN A 105 6.34 -7.22 -14.22
CA ASN A 105 6.39 -6.43 -15.45
C ASN A 105 5.40 -6.92 -16.54
N ASP A 106 4.35 -7.66 -16.13
CA ASP A 106 3.21 -8.01 -16.98
C ASP A 106 2.22 -6.84 -16.97
N ASN A 107 2.56 -5.80 -17.72
CA ASN A 107 1.85 -4.53 -17.66
C ASN A 107 0.46 -4.57 -18.30
N GLU A 108 0.21 -5.48 -19.24
CA GLU A 108 -1.11 -5.66 -19.86
C GLU A 108 -2.11 -6.21 -18.83
N ASN A 109 -1.75 -7.28 -18.11
CA ASN A 109 -2.60 -7.86 -17.08
C ASN A 109 -2.70 -6.95 -15.84
N ALA A 110 -1.62 -6.24 -15.49
CA ALA A 110 -1.65 -5.23 -14.42
C ALA A 110 -2.68 -4.13 -14.70
N LEU A 111 -2.64 -3.56 -15.92
CA LEU A 111 -3.59 -2.54 -16.35
C LEU A 111 -5.01 -3.07 -16.37
N LYS A 112 -5.23 -4.25 -16.97
CA LYS A 112 -6.56 -4.87 -17.03
C LYS A 112 -7.18 -5.06 -15.66
N CYS A 113 -6.44 -5.61 -14.69
CA CYS A 113 -6.93 -5.80 -13.32
C CYS A 113 -7.21 -4.47 -12.62
N ALA A 114 -6.35 -3.48 -12.82
CA ALA A 114 -6.55 -2.15 -12.26
C ALA A 114 -7.78 -1.44 -12.84
N GLU A 115 -7.96 -1.49 -14.15
CA GLU A 115 -9.12 -0.90 -14.84
C GLU A 115 -10.44 -1.53 -14.39
N GLU A 116 -10.45 -2.84 -14.18
CA GLU A 116 -11.62 -3.54 -13.66
C GLU A 116 -12.02 -3.03 -12.28
N VAL A 117 -11.05 -2.81 -11.38
CA VAL A 117 -11.30 -2.20 -10.05
C VAL A 117 -11.79 -0.75 -10.19
N ILE A 118 -11.17 0.04 -11.05
CA ILE A 118 -11.47 1.47 -11.18
C ILE A 118 -12.86 1.68 -11.80
N ASN A 119 -13.19 0.94 -12.85
CA ASN A 119 -14.35 1.24 -13.69
C ASN A 119 -15.60 0.44 -13.33
N ASP A 120 -15.43 -0.80 -12.80
CA ASP A 120 -16.53 -1.76 -12.69
C ASP A 120 -16.98 -2.02 -11.25
N ASN A 121 -16.40 -1.29 -10.26
CA ASN A 121 -16.75 -1.46 -8.85
C ASN A 121 -18.14 -0.92 -8.46
N GLY A 122 -18.86 -0.28 -9.37
CA GLY A 122 -20.20 0.24 -9.13
C GLY A 122 -20.25 1.45 -8.18
N GLY A 123 -19.13 2.14 -7.97
CA GLY A 123 -19.03 3.28 -7.06
C GLY A 123 -18.87 2.92 -5.59
N ILE A 124 -18.67 1.63 -5.28
CA ILE A 124 -18.42 1.16 -3.90
C ILE A 124 -17.10 1.73 -3.37
N TYR A 125 -16.10 1.84 -4.26
CA TYR A 125 -14.82 2.45 -3.97
C TYR A 125 -14.63 3.68 -4.86
N ARG A 126 -14.18 4.78 -4.26
CA ARG A 126 -13.86 6.03 -4.95
C ARG A 126 -12.66 6.71 -4.32
N LEU A 127 -11.92 7.47 -5.10
CA LEU A 127 -10.88 8.33 -4.56
C LEU A 127 -11.46 9.38 -3.61
N PHE A 128 -10.71 9.73 -2.57
CA PHE A 128 -11.01 10.94 -1.79
C PHE A 128 -10.98 12.16 -2.69
N THR A 129 -11.79 13.13 -2.38
CA THR A 129 -11.64 14.47 -2.94
C THR A 129 -10.46 15.20 -2.29
N HIS A 130 -10.02 16.31 -2.87
CA HIS A 130 -9.00 17.17 -2.28
C HIS A 130 -9.40 17.61 -0.86
N ASP A 131 -10.63 18.05 -0.67
CA ASP A 131 -11.12 18.57 0.61
C ASP A 131 -11.32 17.48 1.67
N GLU A 132 -11.67 16.26 1.26
CA GLU A 132 -11.80 15.13 2.19
C GLU A 132 -10.45 14.61 2.69
N TYR A 133 -9.39 14.73 1.87
CA TYR A 133 -8.12 14.06 2.08
C TYR A 133 -7.51 14.26 3.48
N PRO A 134 -7.52 15.48 4.08
CA PRO A 134 -6.99 15.68 5.42
C PRO A 134 -7.80 14.99 6.54
N SER A 135 -9.08 14.66 6.30
CA SER A 135 -10.01 14.19 7.35
C SER A 135 -10.30 12.68 7.34
N VAL A 136 -9.68 11.92 6.42
CA VAL A 136 -10.04 10.50 6.22
C VAL A 136 -9.13 9.52 6.91
N TRP A 137 -7.96 9.91 7.37
CA TRP A 137 -6.91 9.01 7.84
C TRP A 137 -7.18 8.37 9.19
N GLY A 138 -8.09 8.92 10.00
CA GLY A 138 -8.61 8.31 11.22
C GLY A 138 -9.91 7.54 11.02
N LYS A 139 -10.32 7.27 9.78
CA LYS A 139 -11.58 6.56 9.48
C LYS A 139 -11.28 5.19 8.91
N ASP A 140 -11.74 4.16 9.62
CA ASP A 140 -11.69 2.78 9.15
C ASP A 140 -12.53 2.59 7.89
N PHE A 141 -12.15 1.62 7.09
CA PHE A 141 -12.92 1.15 5.91
C PHE A 141 -13.45 2.28 5.04
N ASN A 142 -12.65 3.32 4.87
CA ASN A 142 -13.02 4.51 4.10
C ASN A 142 -13.24 4.20 2.60
N SER A 143 -13.57 5.21 1.79
CA SER A 143 -13.94 5.00 0.38
C SER A 143 -12.81 4.50 -0.53
N GLU A 144 -11.54 4.65 -0.14
CA GLU A 144 -10.41 4.11 -0.87
C GLU A 144 -9.95 2.73 -0.35
N SER A 145 -10.36 2.34 0.84
CA SER A 145 -9.94 1.09 1.46
C SER A 145 -10.54 -0.11 0.76
N LEU A 146 -9.69 -0.88 0.09
CA LEU A 146 -10.02 -2.16 -0.54
C LEU A 146 -9.80 -3.34 0.39
N PHE A 147 -8.80 -3.23 1.28
CA PHE A 147 -8.54 -4.20 2.34
C PHE A 147 -7.70 -3.59 3.45
N GLU A 148 -8.14 -3.76 4.69
CA GLU A 148 -7.46 -3.31 5.91
C GLU A 148 -7.36 -4.45 6.92
N PHE A 149 -6.25 -4.48 7.67
CA PHE A 149 -6.19 -5.22 8.91
C PHE A 149 -6.83 -4.39 10.01
N TYR A 150 -7.86 -4.94 10.62
CA TYR A 150 -8.63 -4.29 11.67
C TYR A 150 -7.99 -4.49 13.04
N PHE A 151 -7.80 -3.40 13.77
CA PHE A 151 -7.25 -3.40 15.12
C PHE A 151 -8.20 -2.69 16.09
N THR A 152 -8.12 -3.07 17.36
CA THR A 152 -8.85 -2.41 18.46
C THR A 152 -7.92 -2.17 19.62
N MET A 153 -8.34 -1.36 20.60
CA MET A 153 -7.55 -1.17 21.82
C MET A 153 -7.41 -2.44 22.67
N SER A 154 -8.29 -3.43 22.49
CA SER A 154 -8.14 -4.75 23.10
C SER A 154 -7.19 -5.68 22.33
N GLU A 155 -7.02 -5.41 21.04
CA GLU A 155 -6.13 -6.13 20.12
C GLU A 155 -5.33 -5.10 19.28
N PRO A 156 -4.39 -4.38 19.92
CA PRO A 156 -3.69 -3.29 19.25
C PRO A 156 -2.71 -3.78 18.19
N SER A 157 -2.49 -2.96 17.17
CA SER A 157 -1.46 -3.20 16.18
C SER A 157 -0.08 -3.26 16.85
N GLY A 158 0.58 -4.41 16.83
CA GLY A 158 1.86 -4.62 17.51
C GLY A 158 1.74 -5.29 18.87
N GLY A 159 0.58 -5.83 19.23
CA GLY A 159 0.36 -6.57 20.47
C GLY A 159 0.50 -5.69 21.73
N SER A 160 0.67 -6.32 22.88
CA SER A 160 0.79 -5.62 24.18
C SER A 160 2.05 -4.74 24.30
N GLY A 161 3.02 -4.87 23.40
CA GLY A 161 4.25 -4.05 23.35
C GLY A 161 4.12 -2.77 22.53
N GLY A 162 3.04 -2.62 21.75
CA GLY A 162 2.81 -1.41 20.96
C GLY A 162 3.79 -1.16 19.81
N GLU A 163 4.37 -2.21 19.24
CA GLU A 163 5.43 -2.12 18.21
C GLU A 163 4.91 -2.13 16.77
N GLY A 164 3.61 -1.91 16.55
CA GLY A 164 3.02 -1.87 15.22
C GLY A 164 3.49 -0.67 14.39
N ALA A 165 3.39 -0.79 13.06
CA ALA A 165 3.80 0.27 12.13
C ALA A 165 3.24 1.66 12.46
N PRO A 166 1.95 1.82 12.87
CA PRO A 166 1.43 3.12 13.27
C PRO A 166 2.19 3.76 14.44
N MET A 167 2.63 2.96 15.41
CA MET A 167 3.38 3.42 16.57
C MET A 167 4.78 3.93 16.21
N VAL A 168 5.41 3.30 15.22
CA VAL A 168 6.78 3.65 14.79
C VAL A 168 6.81 4.99 14.08
N TYR A 169 5.71 5.38 13.43
CA TYR A 169 5.59 6.65 12.70
C TYR A 169 4.99 7.79 13.55
N ALA A 170 4.20 7.45 14.56
CA ALA A 170 3.48 8.44 15.34
C ALA A 170 4.42 9.28 16.22
N ASP A 171 4.13 10.57 16.31
CA ASP A 171 4.90 11.53 17.10
C ASP A 171 4.33 11.80 18.51
N ASN A 172 3.09 11.39 18.75
CA ASN A 172 2.37 11.65 19.99
C ASN A 172 2.60 10.59 21.08
N VAL A 173 3.32 9.53 20.76
CA VAL A 173 3.64 8.47 21.72
C VAL A 173 5.07 8.68 22.21
N LYS A 174 5.21 9.07 23.46
CA LYS A 174 6.52 9.19 24.12
C LYS A 174 7.30 7.91 23.91
N ASP A 175 8.51 8.01 23.44
CA ASP A 175 9.50 6.94 23.31
C ASP A 175 9.51 6.12 21.99
N TRP A 176 8.52 6.24 21.08
CA TRP A 176 8.46 5.38 19.89
C TRP A 176 8.67 6.09 18.54
N ASN A 177 8.94 7.39 18.54
CA ASN A 177 9.22 8.21 17.36
C ASN A 177 10.55 7.82 16.68
N ASN A 178 10.64 6.58 16.21
CA ASN A 178 11.89 6.03 15.69
C ASN A 178 12.14 6.39 14.22
N LEU A 179 11.10 6.79 13.48
CA LEU A 179 11.21 7.09 12.07
C LEU A 179 10.78 8.53 11.77
N ILE A 180 11.66 9.24 11.11
CA ILE A 180 11.42 10.59 10.60
C ILE A 180 11.43 10.58 9.08
N LEU A 181 10.69 11.50 8.48
CA LEU A 181 10.68 11.70 7.04
C LEU A 181 12.08 12.18 6.57
N THR A 182 12.56 11.55 5.50
CA THR A 182 13.86 11.95 4.93
C THR A 182 13.78 13.33 4.29
N LYS A 183 14.92 14.04 4.27
CA LYS A 183 15.01 15.31 3.53
C LYS A 183 14.59 15.15 2.07
N ALA A 184 14.97 14.05 1.43
CA ALA A 184 14.60 13.79 0.04
C ALA A 184 13.09 13.67 -0.18
N TYR A 185 12.34 13.14 0.79
CA TYR A 185 10.88 13.13 0.71
C TYR A 185 10.29 14.53 0.93
N LEU A 186 10.80 15.27 1.89
CA LEU A 186 10.36 16.65 2.17
C LEU A 186 10.64 17.59 0.99
N ASP A 187 11.81 17.47 0.37
CA ASP A 187 12.16 18.24 -0.83
C ASP A 187 11.21 17.90 -2.00
N LEU A 188 10.90 16.61 -2.18
CA LEU A 188 9.95 16.15 -3.21
C LEU A 188 8.54 16.70 -2.98
N LEU A 189 8.09 16.75 -1.73
CA LEU A 189 6.79 17.32 -1.39
C LEU A 189 6.78 18.84 -1.60
N ASN A 190 7.89 19.52 -1.25
CA ASN A 190 8.06 20.96 -1.41
C ASN A 190 8.17 21.44 -2.88
N GLU A 191 8.27 20.52 -3.87
CA GLU A 191 8.13 20.86 -5.30
C GLU A 191 6.74 21.49 -5.58
N ASP A 192 5.75 21.22 -4.73
CA ASP A 192 4.41 21.80 -4.82
C ASP A 192 3.89 22.16 -3.40
N PRO A 193 4.01 23.42 -2.98
CA PRO A 193 3.57 23.88 -1.66
C PRO A 193 2.06 23.75 -1.41
N GLU A 194 1.25 23.68 -2.45
CA GLU A 194 -0.21 23.53 -2.37
C GLU A 194 -0.67 22.06 -2.40
N ASP A 195 0.28 21.11 -2.39
CA ASP A 195 -0.04 19.68 -2.35
C ASP A 195 -0.69 19.34 -1.01
N VAL A 196 -1.90 18.78 -1.04
CA VAL A 196 -2.67 18.47 0.18
C VAL A 196 -1.93 17.51 1.13
N ARG A 197 -0.97 16.75 0.62
CA ARG A 197 -0.15 15.81 1.42
C ARG A 197 0.84 16.49 2.35
N HIS A 198 0.97 17.82 2.30
CA HIS A 198 1.65 18.62 3.34
C HIS A 198 1.02 18.49 4.72
N VAL A 199 -0.16 17.88 4.83
CA VAL A 199 -0.77 17.55 6.14
C VAL A 199 -0.01 16.47 6.91
N PHE A 200 0.81 15.64 6.26
CA PHE A 200 1.50 14.52 6.92
C PHE A 200 2.79 14.87 7.66
N PRO A 201 3.68 15.73 7.15
CA PRO A 201 4.89 16.08 7.88
C PRO A 201 4.58 16.93 9.09
N HIS A 202 4.86 16.43 10.29
CA HIS A 202 4.59 17.09 11.55
C HIS A 202 5.86 17.29 12.38
N LEU A 203 5.97 18.43 13.05
CA LEU A 203 7.01 18.73 14.03
C LEU A 203 6.35 18.83 15.40
N PRO A 204 6.64 17.90 16.34
CA PRO A 204 6.08 17.99 17.67
C PRO A 204 6.49 19.26 18.39
N GLU A 205 5.58 19.89 19.11
CA GLU A 205 5.83 21.12 19.88
C GLU A 205 6.96 20.98 20.90
N ASN A 206 7.21 19.76 21.37
CA ASN A 206 8.20 19.43 22.38
C ASN A 206 9.41 18.64 21.82
N ALA A 207 9.67 18.70 20.50
CA ALA A 207 10.83 18.05 19.92
C ALA A 207 12.12 18.67 20.49
N VAL A 208 12.77 17.95 21.41
CA VAL A 208 14.06 18.35 21.96
C VAL A 208 15.11 18.04 20.89
N ALA A 209 15.60 19.07 20.23
CA ALA A 209 16.56 18.99 19.13
C ALA A 209 17.85 18.20 19.47
N ASP A 210 18.15 18.01 20.76
CA ASP A 210 19.37 17.37 21.23
C ASP A 210 19.30 15.82 21.28
N THR A 211 18.12 15.22 21.24
CA THR A 211 17.95 13.75 21.28
C THR A 211 17.86 13.11 19.91
N LEU A 212 17.87 13.90 18.84
CA LEU A 212 17.67 13.46 17.47
C LEU A 212 18.99 13.09 16.79
N PRO A 213 18.99 12.12 15.85
CA PRO A 213 20.14 11.81 15.03
C PRO A 213 20.71 13.08 14.37
N VAL A 214 22.02 13.16 14.23
CA VAL A 214 22.74 14.34 13.68
C VAL A 214 22.20 14.78 12.31
N ALA A 215 21.68 13.83 11.51
CA ALA A 215 21.05 14.10 10.22
C ALA A 215 19.71 14.84 10.31
N ALA A 216 19.08 14.85 11.48
CA ALA A 216 17.80 15.51 11.74
C ALA A 216 17.93 16.91 12.38
N LYS A 217 19.16 17.38 12.62
CA LYS A 217 19.41 18.72 13.14
C LYS A 217 18.99 19.78 12.13
N GLY A 218 17.87 20.35 12.38
CA GLY A 218 17.36 21.45 11.56
C GLY A 218 15.84 21.50 11.49
N GLN A 219 15.12 20.41 11.52
CA GLN A 219 13.67 20.28 11.68
C GLN A 219 13.22 18.84 11.39
N PRO A 220 13.36 17.90 12.32
CA PRO A 220 12.82 16.56 12.13
C PRO A 220 11.33 16.65 11.95
N LYS A 221 10.83 15.96 10.93
CA LYS A 221 9.40 15.84 10.67
C LYS A 221 8.99 14.38 10.76
N TYR A 222 7.99 14.15 11.57
CA TYR A 222 7.36 12.82 11.72
C TYR A 222 6.22 12.66 10.75
N LEU A 223 5.82 11.41 10.51
CA LEU A 223 4.69 11.08 9.65
C LEU A 223 3.45 10.86 10.54
N ILE A 224 2.46 11.75 10.46
CA ILE A 224 1.20 11.62 11.23
C ILE A 224 0.05 10.98 10.43
N LYS A 225 0.36 10.20 9.42
CA LYS A 225 -0.63 9.56 8.55
C LYS A 225 -1.53 8.54 9.28
N TYR A 226 -1.07 8.07 10.43
CA TYR A 226 -1.76 7.05 11.25
C TYR A 226 -2.21 7.66 12.59
N PRO A 227 -3.27 8.48 12.60
CA PRO A 227 -3.67 9.22 13.80
C PRO A 227 -4.46 8.39 14.82
N GLY A 228 -4.81 7.14 14.51
CA GLY A 228 -5.77 6.34 15.27
C GLY A 228 -7.23 6.62 14.89
N LYS A 229 -8.16 5.79 15.32
CA LYS A 229 -9.58 5.81 14.86
C LYS A 229 -10.35 7.08 15.18
N SER A 230 -9.98 7.80 16.20
CA SER A 230 -10.58 9.10 16.56
C SER A 230 -9.68 10.29 16.27
N GLY A 231 -8.56 10.06 15.60
CA GLY A 231 -7.56 11.08 15.34
C GLY A 231 -7.76 11.85 14.06
N SER A 232 -6.99 12.93 13.96
CA SER A 232 -6.95 13.77 12.80
C SER A 232 -5.52 14.17 12.48
N VAL A 233 -5.15 14.14 11.21
CA VAL A 233 -3.85 14.63 10.73
C VAL A 233 -3.79 16.16 10.72
N THR A 234 -4.92 16.84 10.90
CA THR A 234 -5.01 18.31 10.98
C THR A 234 -4.95 18.83 12.40
N ASP A 235 -5.07 17.94 13.40
CA ASP A 235 -5.04 18.31 14.80
C ASP A 235 -3.68 17.92 15.39
N ALA A 236 -2.80 18.90 15.49
CA ALA A 236 -1.41 18.73 15.95
C ALA A 236 -1.30 18.22 17.40
N VAL A 237 -2.37 18.29 18.17
CA VAL A 237 -2.45 17.86 19.57
C VAL A 237 -3.30 16.59 19.70
N SER A 238 -3.31 15.75 18.69
CA SER A 238 -4.04 14.49 18.73
C SER A 238 -3.66 13.70 19.99
N THR A 239 -4.57 13.62 20.92
CA THR A 239 -4.49 12.75 22.12
C THR A 239 -4.74 11.29 21.75
N VAL A 240 -4.65 10.98 20.49
CA VAL A 240 -5.08 9.73 19.90
C VAL A 240 -4.03 8.67 20.11
N ASN A 241 -4.49 7.48 20.34
CA ASN A 241 -3.65 6.31 20.43
C ASN A 241 -3.55 5.66 19.06
N PRO A 242 -2.40 5.74 18.37
CA PRO A 242 -2.23 5.14 17.04
C PRO A 242 -2.25 3.60 17.05
N GLN A 243 -2.30 2.98 18.23
CA GLN A 243 -2.32 1.52 18.37
C GLN A 243 -3.61 0.87 17.82
N ASP A 244 -4.70 1.62 17.76
CA ASP A 244 -5.96 1.12 17.20
C ASP A 244 -6.15 1.50 15.71
N ASN A 245 -5.17 2.15 15.09
CA ASN A 245 -5.26 2.49 13.67
C ASN A 245 -5.22 1.24 12.80
N ASP A 246 -6.18 1.10 11.93
CA ASP A 246 -6.19 0.02 10.95
C ASP A 246 -5.04 0.18 9.94
N LEU A 247 -4.52 -0.94 9.46
CA LEU A 247 -3.50 -0.94 8.43
C LEU A 247 -4.14 -1.22 7.07
N CYS A 248 -4.26 -0.18 6.27
CA CYS A 248 -4.73 -0.30 4.90
C CYS A 248 -3.64 -0.96 4.03
N ILE A 249 -3.91 -2.19 3.60
CA ILE A 249 -2.99 -3.02 2.80
C ILE A 249 -3.20 -2.79 1.29
N LEU A 250 -4.44 -2.53 0.90
CA LEU A 250 -4.83 -2.28 -0.49
C LEU A 250 -5.72 -1.05 -0.56
N ARG A 251 -5.28 -0.04 -1.30
CA ARG A 251 -5.96 1.25 -1.42
C ARG A 251 -6.16 1.64 -2.89
N LEU A 252 -7.29 2.26 -3.19
CA LEU A 252 -7.66 2.62 -4.57
C LEU A 252 -6.64 3.55 -5.24
N SER A 253 -6.03 4.50 -4.51
CA SER A 253 -4.96 5.35 -5.05
C SER A 253 -3.78 4.55 -5.58
N GLU A 254 -3.40 3.44 -4.92
CA GLU A 254 -2.37 2.55 -5.46
C GLU A 254 -2.81 1.93 -6.78
N VAL A 255 -4.07 1.50 -6.88
CA VAL A 255 -4.61 0.89 -8.12
C VAL A 255 -4.55 1.87 -9.28
N TYR A 256 -4.88 3.15 -9.06
CA TYR A 256 -4.70 4.20 -10.06
C TYR A 256 -3.24 4.37 -10.48
N LEU A 257 -2.32 4.34 -9.54
CA LEU A 257 -0.88 4.46 -9.82
C LEU A 257 -0.31 3.20 -10.49
N ASN A 258 -0.84 2.01 -10.17
CA ASN A 258 -0.52 0.78 -10.89
C ASN A 258 -1.01 0.87 -12.35
N ALA A 259 -2.23 1.35 -12.58
CA ALA A 259 -2.77 1.58 -13.92
C ALA A 259 -1.95 2.61 -14.71
N ALA A 260 -1.55 3.71 -14.07
CA ALA A 260 -0.73 4.75 -14.70
C ALA A 260 0.64 4.20 -15.15
N GLU A 261 1.32 3.46 -14.28
CA GLU A 261 2.63 2.85 -14.59
C GLU A 261 2.51 1.78 -15.68
N ALA A 262 1.54 0.88 -15.55
CA ALA A 262 1.31 -0.18 -16.52
C ALA A 262 0.95 0.39 -17.91
N ALA A 263 0.04 1.37 -17.96
CA ALA A 263 -0.32 2.04 -19.21
C ALA A 263 0.88 2.75 -19.85
N PHE A 264 1.72 3.43 -19.07
CA PHE A 264 2.94 4.05 -19.53
C PHE A 264 3.89 3.02 -20.17
N LYS A 265 4.13 1.90 -19.48
CA LYS A 265 5.05 0.85 -19.93
C LYS A 265 4.62 0.14 -21.22
N ILE A 266 3.31 0.04 -21.47
CA ILE A 266 2.80 -0.49 -22.76
C ILE A 266 2.62 0.59 -23.83
N GLY A 267 3.07 1.83 -23.58
CA GLY A 267 3.02 2.94 -24.55
C GLY A 267 1.66 3.62 -24.68
N ASN A 268 0.70 3.36 -23.78
CA ASN A 268 -0.60 4.01 -23.78
C ASN A 268 -0.55 5.32 -22.97
N THR A 269 -0.05 6.38 -23.59
CA THR A 269 0.13 7.70 -22.99
C THR A 269 -1.18 8.30 -22.47
N GLU A 270 -2.28 8.14 -23.20
CA GLU A 270 -3.59 8.70 -22.81
C GLU A 270 -4.09 8.10 -21.50
N LYS A 271 -4.10 6.78 -21.38
CA LYS A 271 -4.50 6.09 -20.15
C LYS A 271 -3.54 6.41 -19.00
N ALA A 272 -2.22 6.41 -19.27
CA ALA A 272 -1.23 6.75 -18.26
C ALA A 272 -1.46 8.14 -17.66
N LEU A 273 -1.74 9.14 -18.48
CA LEU A 273 -2.08 10.50 -18.06
C LEU A 273 -3.41 10.54 -17.29
N THR A 274 -4.43 9.85 -17.78
CA THR A 274 -5.74 9.80 -17.12
C THR A 274 -5.61 9.30 -15.69
N TYR A 275 -4.96 8.16 -15.47
CA TYR A 275 -4.82 7.56 -14.14
C TYR A 275 -3.85 8.33 -13.24
N LEU A 276 -2.73 8.82 -13.78
CA LEU A 276 -1.79 9.65 -13.02
C LEU A 276 -2.43 10.96 -12.57
N ASN A 277 -3.12 11.65 -13.49
CA ASN A 277 -3.75 12.92 -13.19
C ASN A 277 -4.92 12.80 -12.21
N ALA A 278 -5.59 11.65 -12.12
CA ALA A 278 -6.58 11.44 -11.07
C ALA A 278 -5.99 11.61 -9.65
N ILE A 279 -4.73 11.22 -9.46
CA ILE A 279 -4.02 11.40 -8.19
C ILE A 279 -3.41 12.80 -8.08
N VAL A 280 -2.77 13.31 -9.13
CA VAL A 280 -2.13 14.63 -9.14
C VAL A 280 -3.13 15.74 -8.91
N THR A 281 -4.25 15.76 -9.66
CA THR A 281 -5.29 16.80 -9.51
C THR A 281 -6.04 16.68 -8.19
N ARG A 282 -6.20 15.47 -7.64
CA ARG A 282 -6.71 15.30 -6.28
C ARG A 282 -5.78 15.95 -5.25
N ALA A 283 -4.45 15.77 -5.42
CA ALA A 283 -3.46 16.33 -4.50
C ALA A 283 -3.35 17.86 -4.61
N ASN A 284 -3.42 18.40 -5.84
CA ASN A 284 -3.52 19.83 -6.12
C ASN A 284 -4.36 20.08 -7.37
N PRO A 285 -5.60 20.60 -7.23
CA PRO A 285 -6.50 20.82 -8.37
C PRO A 285 -5.96 21.77 -9.47
N ALA A 286 -4.97 22.60 -9.14
CA ALA A 286 -4.32 23.49 -10.10
C ALA A 286 -3.18 22.82 -10.90
N LYS A 287 -2.86 21.55 -10.63
CA LYS A 287 -1.75 20.83 -11.26
C LYS A 287 -2.24 19.66 -12.12
N SER A 288 -1.53 19.43 -13.21
CA SER A 288 -1.67 18.22 -14.02
C SER A 288 -0.36 17.89 -14.71
N VAL A 289 -0.17 16.62 -15.06
CA VAL A 289 0.96 16.14 -15.85
C VAL A 289 0.56 16.16 -17.33
N THR A 290 1.41 16.73 -18.17
CA THR A 290 1.24 16.72 -19.62
C THR A 290 1.98 15.56 -20.27
N SER A 291 1.74 15.31 -21.57
CA SER A 291 2.48 14.26 -22.28
C SER A 291 3.99 14.55 -22.38
N ALA A 292 4.39 15.82 -22.34
CA ALA A 292 5.80 16.21 -22.34
C ALA A 292 6.50 15.89 -20.99
N ASP A 293 5.77 15.91 -19.89
CA ASP A 293 6.28 15.68 -18.54
C ASP A 293 6.12 14.22 -18.08
N LEU A 294 5.36 13.43 -18.85
CA LEU A 294 5.09 12.03 -18.50
C LEU A 294 6.37 11.18 -18.66
N SER A 295 6.75 10.53 -17.59
CA SER A 295 7.86 9.59 -17.54
C SER A 295 7.66 8.59 -16.41
N LEU A 296 8.37 7.47 -16.46
CA LEU A 296 8.36 6.50 -15.35
C LEU A 296 8.82 7.18 -14.04
N GLU A 297 9.82 8.05 -14.13
CA GLU A 297 10.30 8.78 -12.95
C GLU A 297 9.21 9.69 -12.35
N ARG A 298 8.45 10.40 -13.22
CA ARG A 298 7.34 11.24 -12.77
C ARG A 298 6.25 10.40 -12.07
N ILE A 299 5.94 9.22 -12.60
CA ILE A 299 4.98 8.29 -11.97
C ILE A 299 5.51 7.79 -10.62
N LEU A 300 6.78 7.37 -10.54
CA LEU A 300 7.39 6.90 -9.29
C LEU A 300 7.50 8.02 -8.23
N LYS A 301 7.74 9.26 -8.64
CA LYS A 301 7.66 10.43 -7.74
C LYS A 301 6.25 10.56 -7.15
N GLU A 302 5.20 10.42 -7.97
CA GLU A 302 3.82 10.50 -7.48
C GLU A 302 3.50 9.35 -6.53
N ARG A 303 3.91 8.11 -6.87
CA ARG A 303 3.78 6.95 -5.97
C ARG A 303 4.45 7.20 -4.63
N ARG A 304 5.66 7.76 -4.62
CA ARG A 304 6.42 8.06 -3.40
C ARG A 304 5.71 9.11 -2.52
N LYS A 305 5.10 10.14 -3.12
CA LYS A 305 4.29 11.13 -2.38
C LYS A 305 3.03 10.49 -1.80
N GLU A 306 2.31 9.75 -2.61
CA GLU A 306 0.99 9.21 -2.26
C GLU A 306 1.05 8.08 -1.24
N LEU A 307 2.00 7.16 -1.42
CA LEU A 307 2.10 5.92 -0.67
C LEU A 307 3.15 5.99 0.46
N VAL A 308 3.47 7.21 0.92
CA VAL A 308 4.41 7.40 2.04
C VAL A 308 3.92 6.66 3.28
N GLY A 309 4.83 5.92 3.93
CA GLY A 309 4.51 5.12 5.12
C GLY A 309 3.75 3.80 4.85
N GLU A 310 3.47 3.45 3.59
CA GLU A 310 2.72 2.23 3.23
C GLU A 310 3.62 1.09 2.70
N GLY A 311 4.95 1.21 2.82
CA GLY A 311 5.88 0.12 2.49
C GLY A 311 6.14 -0.11 1.00
N HIS A 312 5.77 0.83 0.11
CA HIS A 312 5.89 0.65 -1.34
C HIS A 312 7.23 1.09 -1.94
N ALA A 313 7.81 2.18 -1.44
CA ALA A 313 8.92 2.86 -2.12
C ALA A 313 10.13 1.96 -2.41
N PHE A 314 10.57 1.15 -1.44
CA PHE A 314 11.68 0.21 -1.61
C PHE A 314 11.45 -0.74 -2.78
N PHE A 315 10.29 -1.40 -2.80
CA PHE A 315 9.95 -2.37 -3.84
C PHE A 315 9.73 -1.72 -5.21
N ASP A 316 9.16 -0.51 -5.25
CA ASP A 316 8.98 0.24 -6.49
C ASP A 316 10.32 0.55 -7.17
N TYR A 317 11.33 0.95 -6.39
CA TYR A 317 12.68 1.17 -6.90
C TYR A 317 13.34 -0.13 -7.35
N MET A 318 13.31 -1.17 -6.51
CA MET A 318 13.96 -2.46 -6.79
C MET A 318 13.41 -3.12 -8.07
N ARG A 319 12.07 -3.20 -8.23
CA ARG A 319 11.46 -3.82 -9.40
C ARG A 319 11.68 -3.05 -10.70
N ASN A 320 12.01 -1.76 -10.62
CA ASN A 320 12.34 -0.90 -11.76
C ASN A 320 13.87 -0.75 -11.97
N GLY A 321 14.69 -1.57 -11.29
CA GLY A 321 16.14 -1.55 -11.45
C GLY A 321 16.82 -0.25 -11.00
N LYS A 322 16.19 0.47 -10.07
CA LYS A 322 16.71 1.73 -9.51
C LYS A 322 17.27 1.50 -8.10
N SER A 323 18.31 2.28 -7.75
CA SER A 323 18.80 2.34 -6.37
C SER A 323 17.83 3.16 -5.49
N VAL A 324 17.68 2.72 -4.25
CA VAL A 324 16.86 3.40 -3.22
C VAL A 324 17.59 4.62 -2.66
#